data_97462eca0f2af40abf656f9d5386b0c9
#
_entry.id   97462eca0f2af40abf656f9d5386b0c9
#
_cell.length_a   1.000
_cell.length_b   1.000
_cell.length_c   1.000
_cell.angle_alpha   90.00
_cell.angle_beta   90.00
_cell.angle_gamma   90.00
#
_symmetry.space_group_name_H-M   'P 1'
#
loop_
_entity.id
_entity.type
_entity.pdbx_description
1 polymer ?
#
loop_
_entity_poly.entity_id
_entity_poly.type
_entity_poly.pdbx_seq_one_letter_code
_entity_poly.pdbx_strand_id
1 'polypeptide(L)'
;MWFDAEANFERFSHKDSIDYYLEKIKSVGFTHAIVDIRPITGEVLYQSQFAPQMKEWKGAKAGNFDYLQYFIKKGHELGLEIHTSLNVFCAGHNYFDRGMVYSGHPDWASMVYTPDKGIIPITEEKQKYGAMINPLNEEYRAHILNVL
;
A
#
# COMPACT_ATOMS: atom_id res chain seq x y z
N MET A 1 15.81 -7.29 1.85
CA MET A 1 15.22 -6.89 0.54
C MET A 1 13.88 -6.22 0.77
N TRP A 2 13.58 -5.13 0.04
CA TRP A 2 12.29 -4.43 0.12
C TRP A 2 11.45 -4.69 -1.13
N PHE A 3 10.20 -5.06 -0.94
CA PHE A 3 9.22 -5.30 -2.01
C PHE A 3 8.15 -4.21 -1.97
N ASP A 4 8.24 -3.27 -2.91
CA ASP A 4 7.25 -2.21 -3.11
C ASP A 4 5.94 -2.81 -3.66
N ALA A 5 4.80 -2.42 -3.08
CA ALA A 5 3.49 -2.98 -3.42
C ALA A 5 3.06 -2.66 -4.85
N GLU A 6 3.18 -1.39 -5.25
CA GLU A 6 2.67 -0.94 -6.56
C GLU A 6 3.57 -1.39 -7.71
N ALA A 7 4.90 -1.30 -7.52
CA ALA A 7 5.86 -1.73 -8.54
C ALA A 7 5.88 -3.24 -8.78
N ASN A 8 5.48 -4.03 -7.77
CA ASN A 8 5.50 -5.49 -7.85
C ASN A 8 4.11 -6.13 -7.80
N PHE A 9 3.03 -5.35 -7.88
CA PHE A 9 1.67 -5.86 -7.74
C PHE A 9 1.37 -7.04 -8.66
N GLU A 10 1.68 -6.95 -9.95
CA GLU A 10 1.49 -8.04 -10.92
C GLU A 10 2.24 -9.30 -10.50
N ARG A 11 3.51 -9.16 -10.09
CA ARG A 11 4.35 -10.29 -9.66
C ARG A 11 3.78 -10.96 -8.41
N PHE A 12 3.28 -10.17 -7.45
CA PHE A 12 2.70 -10.69 -6.21
C PHE A 12 1.29 -11.24 -6.36
N SER A 13 0.67 -11.03 -7.52
CA SER A 13 -0.62 -11.62 -7.85
C SER A 13 -0.56 -13.14 -8.09
N HIS A 14 0.64 -13.72 -8.14
CA HIS A 14 0.87 -15.14 -8.39
C HIS A 14 1.78 -15.75 -7.33
N LYS A 15 1.34 -16.85 -6.72
CA LYS A 15 2.10 -17.56 -5.68
C LYS A 15 3.47 -18.02 -6.16
N ASP A 16 3.54 -18.58 -7.36
CA ASP A 16 4.80 -19.05 -7.96
C ASP A 16 5.83 -17.92 -8.11
N SER A 17 5.37 -16.70 -8.40
CA SER A 17 6.25 -15.55 -8.47
C SER A 17 6.77 -15.15 -7.08
N ILE A 18 5.92 -15.17 -6.06
CA ILE A 18 6.34 -14.91 -4.67
C ILE A 18 7.39 -15.95 -4.25
N ASP A 19 7.11 -17.23 -4.51
CA ASP A 19 8.04 -18.32 -4.21
C ASP A 19 9.40 -18.10 -4.87
N TYR A 20 9.39 -17.84 -6.17
CA TYR A 20 10.61 -17.56 -6.94
C TYR A 20 11.45 -16.42 -6.35
N TYR A 21 10.82 -15.28 -6.03
CA TYR A 21 11.56 -14.13 -5.50
C TYR A 21 12.07 -14.36 -4.08
N LEU A 22 11.28 -15.00 -3.20
CA LEU A 22 11.72 -15.32 -1.85
C LEU A 22 12.87 -16.36 -1.84
N GLU A 23 12.79 -17.39 -2.67
CA GLU A 23 13.87 -18.35 -2.86
C GLU A 23 15.13 -17.69 -3.41
N LYS A 24 14.96 -16.78 -4.38
CA LYS A 24 16.07 -16.04 -4.99
C LYS A 24 16.79 -15.17 -3.96
N ILE A 25 16.07 -14.36 -3.17
CA ILE A 25 16.71 -13.52 -2.15
C ILE A 25 17.39 -14.37 -1.07
N LYS A 26 16.78 -15.50 -0.68
CA LYS A 26 17.40 -16.44 0.26
C LYS A 26 18.67 -17.02 -0.29
N SER A 27 18.69 -17.45 -1.55
CA SER A 27 19.85 -18.08 -2.20
C SER A 27 21.08 -17.15 -2.29
N VAL A 28 20.87 -15.83 -2.30
CA VAL A 28 21.96 -14.84 -2.32
C VAL A 28 22.27 -14.26 -0.94
N GLY A 29 21.77 -14.89 0.13
CA GLY A 29 22.19 -14.62 1.51
C GLY A 29 21.34 -13.58 2.26
N PHE A 30 20.19 -13.13 1.74
CA PHE A 30 19.29 -12.30 2.53
C PHE A 30 18.64 -13.12 3.64
N THR A 31 18.44 -12.47 4.79
CA THR A 31 17.79 -13.04 5.97
C THR A 31 16.43 -12.41 6.24
N HIS A 32 16.18 -11.21 5.68
CA HIS A 32 14.98 -10.42 5.93
C HIS A 32 14.36 -9.96 4.62
N ALA A 33 13.02 -9.98 4.56
CA ALA A 33 12.22 -9.34 3.50
C ALA A 33 11.27 -8.33 4.12
N ILE A 34 11.23 -7.11 3.57
CA ILE A 34 10.25 -6.08 3.94
C ILE A 34 9.22 -6.03 2.83
N VAL A 35 7.96 -6.25 3.16
CA VAL A 35 6.85 -6.29 2.22
C VAL A 35 5.96 -5.07 2.46
N ASP A 36 5.83 -4.20 1.47
CA ASP A 36 4.88 -3.10 1.52
C ASP A 36 3.48 -3.65 1.28
N ILE A 37 2.65 -3.54 2.31
CA ILE A 37 1.29 -4.12 2.32
C ILE A 37 0.18 -3.08 2.27
N ARG A 38 0.53 -1.79 2.36
CA ARG A 38 -0.41 -0.68 2.21
C ARG A 38 0.24 0.44 1.41
N PRO A 39 0.07 0.41 0.07
CA PRO A 39 0.59 1.43 -0.82
C PRO A 39 -0.05 2.80 -0.60
N ILE A 40 0.38 3.80 -1.37
CA ILE A 40 -0.08 5.19 -1.23
C ILE A 40 -1.58 5.37 -1.49
N THR A 41 -2.23 4.45 -2.19
CA THR A 41 -3.70 4.48 -2.40
C THR A 41 -4.49 4.33 -1.11
N GLY A 42 -3.90 3.79 -0.04
CA GLY A 42 -4.58 3.46 1.20
C GLY A 42 -5.31 2.11 1.19
N GLU A 43 -5.36 1.44 0.04
CA GLU A 43 -5.80 0.05 -0.06
C GLU A 43 -4.76 -0.89 0.56
N VAL A 44 -5.14 -2.12 0.89
CA VAL A 44 -4.25 -3.11 1.51
C VAL A 44 -4.10 -4.37 0.65
N LEU A 45 -2.97 -5.07 0.79
CA LEU A 45 -2.68 -6.33 0.08
C LEU A 45 -3.06 -7.58 0.89
N TYR A 46 -3.84 -7.41 1.93
CA TYR A 46 -4.32 -8.50 2.78
C TYR A 46 -5.83 -8.37 3.02
N GLN A 47 -6.44 -9.39 3.60
CA GLN A 47 -7.85 -9.35 3.95
C GLN A 47 -8.04 -8.50 5.21
N SER A 48 -8.73 -7.38 5.09
CA SER A 48 -9.02 -6.44 6.18
C SER A 48 -10.50 -6.14 6.25
N GLN A 49 -11.01 -5.92 7.46
CA GLN A 49 -12.36 -5.41 7.71
C GLN A 49 -12.41 -3.88 7.71
N PHE A 50 -11.25 -3.22 7.78
CA PHE A 50 -11.13 -1.77 7.98
C PHE A 50 -10.62 -1.01 6.76
N ALA A 51 -9.96 -1.68 5.83
CA ALA A 51 -9.45 -1.06 4.62
C ALA A 51 -9.82 -1.88 3.38
N PRO A 52 -10.10 -1.24 2.24
CA PRO A 52 -10.39 -1.96 1.00
C PRO A 52 -9.16 -2.71 0.51
N GLN A 53 -9.35 -3.94 0.05
CA GLN A 53 -8.28 -4.71 -0.56
C GLN A 53 -8.01 -4.21 -1.98
N MET A 54 -6.75 -4.03 -2.32
CA MET A 54 -6.32 -3.72 -3.69
C MET A 54 -6.56 -4.94 -4.58
N LYS A 55 -7.57 -4.84 -5.45
CA LYS A 55 -7.99 -5.96 -6.34
C LYS A 55 -7.37 -5.89 -7.72
N GLU A 56 -6.88 -4.74 -8.10
CA GLU A 56 -6.20 -4.54 -9.37
C GLU A 56 -5.25 -3.34 -9.32
N TRP A 57 -4.20 -3.34 -10.12
CA TRP A 57 -3.30 -2.23 -10.32
C TRP A 57 -2.73 -2.22 -11.73
N LYS A 58 -2.92 -1.10 -12.47
CA LYS A 58 -2.40 -0.91 -13.84
C LYS A 58 -2.75 -2.07 -14.79
N GLY A 59 -3.94 -2.63 -14.66
CA GLY A 59 -4.42 -3.73 -15.49
C GLY A 59 -4.09 -5.13 -14.95
N ALA A 60 -3.17 -5.28 -14.01
CA ALA A 60 -2.95 -6.54 -13.31
C ALA A 60 -4.03 -6.75 -12.24
N LYS A 61 -4.55 -7.97 -12.14
CA LYS A 61 -5.56 -8.35 -11.16
C LYS A 61 -4.93 -9.10 -9.99
N ALA A 62 -5.45 -8.86 -8.79
CA ALA A 62 -5.07 -9.60 -7.61
C ALA A 62 -5.34 -11.10 -7.76
N GLY A 63 -4.44 -11.94 -7.24
CA GLY A 63 -4.70 -13.37 -7.07
C GLY A 63 -5.77 -13.62 -6.01
N ASN A 64 -6.41 -14.78 -6.06
CA ASN A 64 -7.45 -15.17 -5.10
C ASN A 64 -6.83 -15.77 -3.83
N PHE A 65 -5.99 -14.98 -3.13
CA PHE A 65 -5.37 -15.36 -1.86
C PHE A 65 -4.93 -14.11 -1.09
N ASP A 66 -4.69 -14.26 0.21
CA ASP A 66 -4.12 -13.21 1.05
C ASP A 66 -2.60 -13.14 0.83
N TYR A 67 -2.12 -12.01 0.29
CA TYR A 67 -0.71 -11.82 -0.05
C TYR A 67 0.18 -11.83 1.20
N LEU A 68 -0.22 -11.08 2.23
CA LEU A 68 0.58 -10.99 3.45
C LEU A 68 0.70 -12.34 4.13
N GLN A 69 -0.41 -13.04 4.27
CA GLN A 69 -0.40 -14.38 4.86
C GLN A 69 0.52 -15.33 4.06
N TYR A 70 0.48 -15.24 2.73
CA TYR A 70 1.31 -16.08 1.88
C TYR A 70 2.79 -15.74 2.00
N PHE A 71 3.15 -14.43 1.99
CA PHE A 71 4.54 -13.99 2.22
C PHE A 71 5.08 -14.46 3.56
N ILE A 72 4.30 -14.33 4.63
CA ILE A 72 4.70 -14.78 5.97
C ILE A 72 4.96 -16.29 5.97
N LYS A 73 3.99 -17.08 5.47
CA LYS A 73 4.11 -18.53 5.42
C LYS A 73 5.36 -18.98 4.65
N LYS A 74 5.46 -18.56 3.38
CA LYS A 74 6.57 -18.96 2.52
C LYS A 74 7.92 -18.44 3.00
N GLY A 75 7.97 -17.20 3.50
CA GLY A 75 9.19 -16.61 4.06
C GLY A 75 9.70 -17.40 5.26
N HIS A 76 8.81 -17.76 6.19
CA HIS A 76 9.19 -18.57 7.36
C HIS A 76 9.63 -20.00 6.96
N GLU A 77 8.99 -20.63 5.97
CA GLU A 77 9.43 -21.93 5.42
C GLU A 77 10.86 -21.87 4.88
N LEU A 78 11.28 -20.74 4.34
CA LEU A 78 12.63 -20.49 3.83
C LEU A 78 13.60 -19.97 4.91
N GLY A 79 13.15 -19.78 6.14
CA GLY A 79 13.94 -19.18 7.22
C GLY A 79 14.29 -17.71 6.96
N LEU A 80 13.37 -16.95 6.36
CA LEU A 80 13.41 -15.50 6.24
C LEU A 80 12.56 -14.86 7.33
N GLU A 81 13.01 -13.73 7.86
CA GLU A 81 12.16 -12.84 8.67
C GLU A 81 11.36 -11.92 7.75
N ILE A 82 10.04 -11.88 7.94
CA ILE A 82 9.14 -11.04 7.15
C ILE A 82 8.71 -9.83 7.99
N HIS A 83 8.99 -8.66 7.47
CA HIS A 83 8.59 -7.38 8.04
C HIS A 83 7.59 -6.70 7.11
N THR A 84 6.64 -5.99 7.67
CA THR A 84 5.66 -5.21 6.90
C THR A 84 6.02 -3.75 6.84
N SER A 85 5.71 -3.11 5.73
CA SER A 85 5.77 -1.66 5.54
C SER A 85 4.39 -1.14 5.18
N LEU A 86 4.05 0.04 5.68
CA LEU A 86 2.77 0.69 5.43
C LEU A 86 2.95 2.19 5.22
N ASN A 87 2.23 2.76 4.27
CA ASN A 87 2.12 4.19 4.08
C ASN A 87 1.03 4.74 5.02
N VAL A 88 1.40 5.13 6.24
CA VAL A 88 0.43 5.50 7.29
C VAL A 88 -0.35 6.76 6.90
N PHE A 89 0.30 7.84 6.47
CA PHE A 89 -0.34 9.13 6.18
C PHE A 89 -0.55 9.40 4.69
N CYS A 90 -0.84 8.35 3.92
CA CYS A 90 -1.23 8.47 2.52
C CYS A 90 -2.43 7.56 2.26
N ALA A 91 -3.47 8.08 1.60
CA ALA A 91 -4.66 7.30 1.25
C ALA A 91 -5.25 7.73 -0.10
N GLY A 92 -4.39 8.08 -1.03
CA GLY A 92 -4.74 8.38 -2.39
C GLY A 92 -3.52 8.51 -3.30
N HIS A 93 -3.74 8.29 -4.60
CA HIS A 93 -2.74 8.44 -5.65
C HIS A 93 -3.19 9.55 -6.60
N ASN A 94 -2.58 10.74 -6.51
CA ASN A 94 -3.02 11.93 -7.23
C ASN A 94 -3.03 11.80 -8.77
N TYR A 95 -2.12 11.00 -9.32
CA TYR A 95 -2.06 10.79 -10.77
C TYR A 95 -3.24 9.95 -11.30
N PHE A 96 -3.74 9.01 -10.51
CA PHE A 96 -4.84 8.11 -10.90
C PHE A 96 -6.18 8.49 -10.29
N ASP A 97 -6.25 9.55 -9.47
CA ASP A 97 -7.45 9.94 -8.71
C ASP A 97 -8.06 8.75 -7.97
N ARG A 98 -7.21 7.92 -7.38
CA ARG A 98 -7.58 6.66 -6.75
C ARG A 98 -7.24 6.65 -5.27
N GLY A 99 -8.07 6.00 -4.48
CA GLY A 99 -7.87 5.80 -3.05
C GLY A 99 -8.98 6.45 -2.22
N MET A 100 -8.89 6.29 -0.91
CA MET A 100 -9.96 6.63 0.03
C MET A 100 -10.32 8.12 0.02
N VAL A 101 -9.36 9.01 -0.16
CA VAL A 101 -9.61 10.46 -0.24
C VAL A 101 -10.30 10.90 -1.54
N TYR A 102 -10.36 10.03 -2.55
CA TYR A 102 -11.10 10.28 -3.79
C TYR A 102 -12.48 9.62 -3.81
N SER A 103 -12.71 8.59 -2.99
CA SER A 103 -13.89 7.74 -3.12
C SER A 103 -14.77 7.62 -1.86
N GLY A 104 -14.43 8.28 -0.76
CA GLY A 104 -15.24 8.14 0.45
C GLY A 104 -14.91 9.12 1.56
N HIS A 105 -13.67 9.58 1.64
CA HIS A 105 -13.18 10.40 2.75
C HIS A 105 -12.37 11.62 2.27
N PRO A 106 -12.96 12.53 1.46
CA PRO A 106 -12.24 13.70 0.95
C PRO A 106 -11.80 14.66 2.07
N ASP A 107 -12.52 14.66 3.19
CA ASP A 107 -12.26 15.45 4.39
C ASP A 107 -11.01 14.99 5.17
N TRP A 108 -10.48 13.80 4.87
CA TRP A 108 -9.22 13.33 5.44
C TRP A 108 -7.99 13.96 4.77
N ALA A 109 -8.14 14.48 3.55
CA ALA A 109 -7.05 15.02 2.77
C ALA A 109 -6.37 16.22 3.46
N SER A 110 -5.04 16.27 3.36
CA SER A 110 -4.29 17.47 3.74
C SER A 110 -4.57 18.62 2.78
N MET A 111 -4.38 19.84 3.25
CA MET A 111 -4.42 21.04 2.43
C MET A 111 -3.03 21.38 1.91
N VAL A 112 -2.94 21.91 0.71
CA VAL A 112 -1.71 22.39 0.08
C VAL A 112 -1.89 23.81 -0.41
N TYR A 113 -0.86 24.63 -0.27
CA TYR A 113 -0.81 25.97 -0.85
C TYR A 113 -0.24 25.92 -2.26
N THR A 114 -0.94 26.53 -3.20
CA THR A 114 -0.45 26.79 -4.56
C THR A 114 -0.50 28.29 -4.87
N PRO A 115 0.49 28.86 -5.59
CA PRO A 115 0.52 30.30 -5.87
C PRO A 115 -0.69 30.84 -6.66
N ASP A 116 -1.28 29.99 -7.51
CA ASP A 116 -2.38 30.34 -8.41
C ASP A 116 -3.78 30.11 -7.79
N LYS A 117 -3.91 29.14 -6.88
CA LYS A 117 -5.22 28.75 -6.31
C LYS A 117 -5.34 29.00 -4.81
N GLY A 118 -4.22 29.38 -4.14
CA GLY A 118 -4.17 29.50 -2.69
C GLY A 118 -4.19 28.15 -1.99
N ILE A 119 -4.92 28.02 -0.88
CA ILE A 119 -5.03 26.79 -0.09
C ILE A 119 -6.14 25.91 -0.67
N ILE A 120 -5.78 24.74 -1.16
CA ILE A 120 -6.68 23.74 -1.74
C ILE A 120 -6.45 22.35 -1.13
N PRO A 121 -7.41 21.41 -1.20
CA PRO A 121 -7.18 20.02 -0.89
C PRO A 121 -6.06 19.43 -1.78
N ILE A 122 -5.20 18.59 -1.21
CA ILE A 122 -4.10 17.97 -1.96
C ILE A 122 -4.61 17.11 -3.13
N THR A 123 -5.83 16.65 -3.07
CA THR A 123 -6.51 15.90 -4.14
C THR A 123 -6.75 16.70 -5.41
N GLU A 124 -6.76 18.05 -5.31
CA GLU A 124 -6.89 18.95 -6.46
C GLU A 124 -5.53 19.29 -7.11
N GLU A 125 -4.43 18.93 -6.45
CA GLU A 125 -3.09 19.13 -6.98
C GLU A 125 -2.63 17.86 -7.70
N LYS A 126 -2.45 17.95 -9.03
CA LYS A 126 -2.07 16.82 -9.89
C LYS A 126 -0.58 16.51 -9.80
N GLN A 127 -0.12 16.12 -8.65
CA GLN A 127 1.26 15.68 -8.42
C GLN A 127 1.39 14.18 -8.71
N LYS A 128 2.62 13.75 -8.99
CA LYS A 128 2.95 12.32 -9.15
C LYS A 128 3.06 11.57 -7.82
N TYR A 129 2.65 12.19 -6.73
CA TYR A 129 2.83 11.67 -5.38
C TYR A 129 1.47 11.31 -4.75
N GLY A 130 1.54 10.61 -3.64
CA GLY A 130 0.37 10.24 -2.90
C GLY A 130 -0.38 11.42 -2.31
N ALA A 131 -1.69 11.31 -2.26
CA ALA A 131 -2.53 12.25 -1.55
C ALA A 131 -2.37 12.05 -0.05
N MET A 132 -1.68 12.99 0.59
CA MET A 132 -1.38 12.95 2.02
C MET A 132 -2.64 13.22 2.84
N ILE A 133 -2.72 12.56 3.98
CA ILE A 133 -3.77 12.71 4.97
C ILE A 133 -3.37 13.76 6.00
N ASN A 134 -4.34 14.52 6.48
CA ASN A 134 -4.16 15.39 7.63
C ASN A 134 -3.96 14.54 8.90
N PRO A 135 -2.77 14.53 9.52
CA PRO A 135 -2.48 13.71 10.69
C PRO A 135 -3.26 14.15 11.94
N LEU A 136 -3.89 15.33 11.91
CA LEU A 136 -4.74 15.83 12.99
C LEU A 136 -6.20 15.41 12.83
N ASN A 137 -6.58 14.79 11.72
CA ASN A 137 -7.93 14.26 11.54
C ASN A 137 -8.17 13.08 12.47
N GLU A 138 -9.10 13.21 13.41
CA GLU A 138 -9.35 12.22 14.47
C GLU A 138 -9.96 10.94 13.93
N GLU A 139 -10.87 11.06 12.97
CA GLU A 139 -11.50 9.91 12.32
C GLU A 139 -10.46 9.06 11.59
N TYR A 140 -9.57 9.69 10.82
CA TYR A 140 -8.49 8.98 10.16
C TYR A 140 -7.54 8.31 11.15
N ARG A 141 -7.18 8.97 12.25
CA ARG A 141 -6.32 8.37 13.28
C ARG A 141 -6.95 7.12 13.88
N ALA A 142 -8.26 7.17 14.16
CA ALA A 142 -8.99 5.99 14.64
C ALA A 142 -9.02 4.88 13.59
N HIS A 143 -9.26 5.24 12.31
CA HIS A 143 -9.25 4.29 11.19
C HIS A 143 -7.89 3.59 11.05
N ILE A 144 -6.79 4.33 11.00
CA ILE A 144 -5.48 3.74 10.75
C ILE A 144 -5.00 2.84 11.88
N LEU A 145 -5.39 3.12 13.13
CA LEU A 145 -5.11 2.22 14.26
C LEU A 145 -5.81 0.87 14.15
N ASN A 146 -6.96 0.81 13.46
CA ASN A 146 -7.64 -0.46 13.19
C ASN A 146 -7.06 -1.22 11.98
N VAL A 147 -6.34 -0.52 11.13
CA VAL A 147 -5.66 -1.11 9.95
C VAL A 147 -4.30 -1.71 10.34
N LEU A 148 -3.65 -1.14 11.37
CA LEU A 148 -2.36 -1.58 11.90
C LEU A 148 -2.51 -2.83 12.77
#